data_844e70311132a97a410b5d7b676c887d
#
_entry.id   844e70311132a97a410b5d7b676c887d
#
_cell.length_a   1.000
_cell.length_b   1.000
_cell.length_c   1.000
_cell.angle_alpha   90.00
_cell.angle_beta   90.00
_cell.angle_gamma   90.00
#
_symmetry.space_group_name_H-M   'P 1'
#
loop_
_entity.id
_entity.type
_entity.pdbx_description
1 polymer ?
#
loop_
_entity_poly.entity_id
_entity_poly.type
_entity_poly.pdbx_seq_one_letter_code
_entity_poly.pdbx_strand_id
1 'polypeptide(L)'
;PPRSTLFPYTTLFRSLDAPAYAPFRNQLILGGALQQAGVNPNDPAAVLAFATNPATAATFQQFQAFATANQNNPAANPLNPLKAFQFLPPFLNVPNSVEPGKTNDGDFSYSARLAYKLTDTVNVYATYATGFKASSVNLSRDSRPLASDLPAIIAGGLGTANLVSGTRFAAPEESTVYEAGLKAQWSVAALNLAVFKQSIKGFQSNVFTGTCFALANAGKQSTWGLEFDGSVRPVQGLNLSLAVTWLDPKYDSFVASAFGDLSGKKPAGIPDLSVSMGGTYTYEFAGGTKAIAHVDYQYESPTQIVDGLSGFPASVAQNLKREVNQLNASFTVALTNGFELGVWGRNLTNAQYLTTIFNAVAQAGSVSGCPSQPRTYGVTGRFKF
;
A
#
# COMPACT_ATOMS: atom_id res chain seq x y z
N PRO A 1 -21.97 11.95 16.83
CA PRO A 1 -22.07 10.68 16.15
C PRO A 1 -20.96 9.75 16.68
N PRO A 2 -21.26 8.48 17.04
CA PRO A 2 -20.27 7.61 17.64
C PRO A 2 -19.23 7.19 16.61
N ARG A 3 -17.96 7.43 16.91
CA ARG A 3 -16.78 7.06 16.13
C ARG A 3 -16.41 5.57 16.23
N SER A 4 -17.34 4.67 16.41
CA SER A 4 -16.99 3.33 16.89
C SER A 4 -17.21 2.17 15.92
N THR A 5 -17.63 2.41 14.67
CA THR A 5 -18.06 1.31 13.81
C THR A 5 -17.08 0.89 12.71
N LEU A 6 -15.89 1.50 12.61
CA LEU A 6 -14.99 1.25 11.48
C LEU A 6 -14.03 0.05 11.66
N PHE A 7 -13.84 -0.49 12.86
CA PHE A 7 -13.00 -1.67 13.07
C PHE A 7 -13.49 -2.58 14.19
N PRO A 8 -14.50 -3.41 13.95
CA PRO A 8 -14.99 -4.36 14.96
C PRO A 8 -13.89 -5.36 15.38
N TYR A 9 -12.92 -5.65 14.52
CA TYR A 9 -11.85 -6.62 14.79
C TYR A 9 -10.82 -6.15 15.83
N THR A 10 -10.55 -4.86 15.93
CA THR A 10 -9.60 -4.34 16.94
C THR A 10 -10.16 -4.38 18.35
N THR A 11 -11.48 -4.40 18.49
CA THR A 11 -12.14 -4.52 19.78
C THR A 11 -12.17 -5.99 20.24
N LEU A 12 -12.31 -6.94 19.32
CA LEU A 12 -12.32 -8.38 19.63
C LEU A 12 -10.98 -8.85 20.22
N PHE A 13 -9.87 -8.37 19.71
CA PHE A 13 -8.55 -8.76 20.21
C PHE A 13 -8.10 -8.01 21.46
N ARG A 14 -8.77 -6.90 21.83
CA ARG A 14 -8.38 -6.05 22.96
C ARG A 14 -8.76 -6.55 24.32
N SER A 15 -9.71 -7.43 24.40
CA SER A 15 -10.27 -7.85 25.69
C SER A 15 -10.86 -9.25 25.62
N LEU A 16 -10.02 -10.23 25.27
CA LEU A 16 -10.43 -11.63 25.44
C LEU A 16 -10.86 -11.91 26.91
N ASP A 17 -10.47 -11.04 27.84
CA ASP A 17 -10.89 -11.05 29.24
C ASP A 17 -12.03 -10.06 29.55
N ALA A 18 -12.52 -9.27 28.59
CA ALA A 18 -13.60 -8.33 28.85
C ALA A 18 -14.87 -9.02 29.33
N PRO A 19 -15.60 -8.43 30.30
CA PRO A 19 -16.87 -9.00 30.83
C PRO A 19 -17.88 -9.27 29.73
N ALA A 20 -17.94 -8.49 28.67
CA ALA A 20 -18.85 -8.69 27.55
C ALA A 20 -18.66 -10.05 26.83
N TYR A 21 -17.50 -10.68 26.94
CA TYR A 21 -17.22 -11.99 26.36
C TYR A 21 -17.31 -13.16 27.36
N ALA A 22 -17.71 -12.89 28.58
CA ALA A 22 -17.89 -13.94 29.57
C ALA A 22 -18.82 -15.09 29.09
N PRO A 23 -19.96 -14.84 28.43
CA PRO A 23 -20.80 -15.91 27.89
C PRO A 23 -20.10 -16.77 26.84
N PHE A 24 -19.27 -16.15 25.98
CA PHE A 24 -18.50 -16.87 24.98
C PHE A 24 -17.41 -17.73 25.62
N ARG A 25 -16.68 -17.20 26.59
CA ARG A 25 -15.69 -17.98 27.36
C ARG A 25 -16.35 -19.14 28.10
N ASN A 26 -17.52 -18.91 28.69
CA ASN A 26 -18.30 -19.97 29.33
C ASN A 26 -18.56 -21.13 28.37
N GLN A 27 -19.04 -20.82 27.14
CA GLN A 27 -19.28 -21.84 26.11
C GLN A 27 -18.00 -22.60 25.73
N LEU A 28 -16.86 -21.91 25.59
CA LEU A 28 -15.59 -22.54 25.26
C LEU A 28 -15.09 -23.46 26.41
N ILE A 29 -15.23 -23.04 27.67
CA ILE A 29 -14.80 -23.82 28.82
C ILE A 29 -15.71 -25.07 28.94
N LEU A 30 -17.00 -24.89 28.80
CA LEU A 30 -17.96 -25.99 28.78
C LEU A 30 -17.69 -26.99 27.63
N GLY A 31 -17.46 -26.44 26.42
CA GLY A 31 -17.11 -27.25 25.25
C GLY A 31 -15.84 -28.06 25.43
N GLY A 32 -14.80 -27.46 26.02
CA GLY A 32 -13.56 -28.15 26.35
C GLY A 32 -13.75 -29.29 27.37
N ALA A 33 -14.60 -29.11 28.41
CA ALA A 33 -14.92 -30.13 29.39
C ALA A 33 -15.70 -31.28 28.74
N LEU A 34 -16.67 -30.97 27.88
CA LEU A 34 -17.44 -31.98 27.11
C LEU A 34 -16.52 -32.78 26.19
N GLN A 35 -15.61 -32.13 25.50
CA GLN A 35 -14.66 -32.81 24.61
C GLN A 35 -13.74 -33.75 25.36
N GLN A 36 -13.26 -33.38 26.54
CA GLN A 36 -12.50 -34.26 27.44
C GLN A 36 -13.30 -35.46 27.90
N ALA A 37 -14.63 -35.30 28.03
CA ALA A 37 -15.57 -36.41 28.36
C ALA A 37 -15.97 -37.23 27.11
N GLY A 38 -15.36 -36.98 25.94
CA GLY A 38 -15.65 -37.69 24.70
C GLY A 38 -16.91 -37.24 23.97
N VAL A 39 -17.50 -36.10 24.37
CA VAL A 39 -18.70 -35.54 23.77
C VAL A 39 -18.33 -34.43 22.79
N ASN A 40 -18.80 -34.51 21.55
CA ASN A 40 -18.60 -33.46 20.58
C ASN A 40 -19.45 -32.22 20.95
N PRO A 41 -18.85 -31.10 21.37
CA PRO A 41 -19.60 -29.91 21.79
C PRO A 41 -20.31 -29.20 20.62
N ASN A 42 -19.98 -29.52 19.38
CA ASN A 42 -20.61 -28.97 18.18
C ASN A 42 -21.78 -29.82 17.67
N ASP A 43 -22.09 -30.94 18.35
CA ASP A 43 -23.25 -31.78 18.07
C ASP A 43 -24.31 -31.57 19.16
N PRO A 44 -25.36 -30.79 18.90
CA PRO A 44 -26.42 -30.53 19.88
C PRO A 44 -27.11 -31.80 20.38
N ALA A 45 -27.25 -32.85 19.56
CA ALA A 45 -27.86 -34.09 19.93
C ALA A 45 -27.01 -34.89 20.93
N ALA A 46 -25.68 -34.92 20.69
CA ALA A 46 -24.72 -35.54 21.59
C ALA A 46 -24.66 -34.81 22.94
N VAL A 47 -24.66 -33.48 22.94
CA VAL A 47 -24.70 -32.67 24.17
C VAL A 47 -26.00 -32.89 24.94
N LEU A 48 -27.12 -32.89 24.25
CA LEU A 48 -28.44 -33.14 24.89
C LEU A 48 -28.50 -34.54 25.49
N ALA A 49 -28.06 -35.55 24.77
CA ALA A 49 -28.01 -36.92 25.26
C ALA A 49 -27.13 -37.03 26.51
N PHE A 50 -25.99 -36.40 26.57
CA PHE A 50 -25.10 -36.38 27.74
C PHE A 50 -25.72 -35.63 28.92
N ALA A 51 -26.42 -34.52 28.66
CA ALA A 51 -27.07 -33.70 29.69
C ALA A 51 -28.32 -34.36 30.31
N THR A 52 -29.02 -35.20 29.55
CA THR A 52 -30.28 -35.83 30.00
C THR A 52 -30.13 -37.27 30.46
N ASN A 53 -28.99 -37.92 30.19
CA ASN A 53 -28.74 -39.28 30.66
C ASN A 53 -28.53 -39.29 32.19
N PRO A 54 -29.29 -40.09 32.95
CA PRO A 54 -29.15 -40.15 34.41
C PRO A 54 -27.75 -40.45 34.93
N ALA A 55 -26.94 -41.16 34.14
CA ALA A 55 -25.58 -41.51 34.52
C ALA A 55 -24.58 -40.34 34.35
N THR A 56 -24.87 -39.36 33.48
CA THR A 56 -23.93 -38.27 33.12
C THR A 56 -24.50 -36.87 33.44
N ALA A 57 -25.79 -36.75 33.77
CA ALA A 57 -26.43 -35.46 34.03
C ALA A 57 -25.78 -34.68 35.18
N ALA A 58 -25.38 -35.38 36.26
CA ALA A 58 -24.67 -34.73 37.37
C ALA A 58 -23.30 -34.19 36.94
N THR A 59 -22.57 -34.91 36.08
CA THR A 59 -21.29 -34.48 35.50
C THR A 59 -21.48 -33.27 34.58
N PHE A 60 -22.52 -33.25 33.77
CA PHE A 60 -22.86 -32.10 32.94
C PHE A 60 -23.14 -30.84 33.77
N GLN A 61 -23.88 -30.94 34.85
CA GLN A 61 -24.11 -29.83 35.79
C GLN A 61 -22.83 -29.35 36.44
N GLN A 62 -21.90 -30.24 36.79
CA GLN A 62 -20.57 -29.84 37.29
C GLN A 62 -19.76 -29.07 36.23
N PHE A 63 -19.79 -29.50 34.98
CA PHE A 63 -19.13 -28.77 33.89
C PHE A 63 -19.73 -27.38 33.68
N GLN A 64 -21.06 -27.24 33.76
CA GLN A 64 -21.71 -25.92 33.66
C GLN A 64 -21.34 -25.02 34.84
N ALA A 65 -21.35 -25.55 36.06
CA ALA A 65 -20.95 -24.81 37.24
C ALA A 65 -19.49 -24.37 37.17
N PHE A 66 -18.60 -25.25 36.73
CA PHE A 66 -17.20 -24.94 36.52
C PHE A 66 -17.02 -23.86 35.47
N ALA A 67 -17.67 -23.96 34.32
CA ALA A 67 -17.59 -22.97 33.25
C ALA A 67 -18.09 -21.58 33.72
N THR A 68 -19.21 -21.57 34.48
CA THR A 68 -19.77 -20.33 35.03
C THR A 68 -18.85 -19.67 36.05
N ALA A 69 -18.28 -20.46 36.95
CA ALA A 69 -17.35 -19.97 37.97
C ALA A 69 -16.04 -19.39 37.33
N ASN A 70 -15.62 -19.97 36.20
CA ASN A 70 -14.34 -19.62 35.58
C ASN A 70 -14.47 -18.69 34.35
N GLN A 71 -15.68 -18.33 33.92
CA GLN A 71 -15.87 -17.47 32.74
C GLN A 71 -15.17 -16.09 32.79
N ASN A 72 -14.91 -15.60 34.01
CA ASN A 72 -14.20 -14.35 34.28
C ASN A 72 -12.82 -14.57 34.86
N ASN A 73 -12.34 -15.78 34.95
CA ASN A 73 -11.02 -16.12 35.45
C ASN A 73 -9.99 -16.04 34.30
N PRO A 74 -9.04 -15.08 34.32
CA PRO A 74 -8.05 -14.96 33.24
C PRO A 74 -7.17 -16.20 33.08
N ALA A 75 -6.90 -16.94 34.16
CA ALA A 75 -6.06 -18.14 34.12
C ALA A 75 -6.78 -19.33 33.44
N ALA A 76 -8.10 -19.38 33.53
CA ALA A 76 -8.92 -20.43 32.91
C ALA A 76 -9.45 -20.07 31.52
N ASN A 77 -9.04 -18.93 30.96
CA ASN A 77 -9.48 -18.47 29.65
C ASN A 77 -8.89 -19.36 28.54
N PRO A 78 -9.73 -20.14 27.80
CA PRO A 78 -9.24 -21.01 26.71
C PRO A 78 -8.58 -20.22 25.56
N LEU A 79 -8.82 -18.89 25.50
CA LEU A 79 -8.25 -18.00 24.50
C LEU A 79 -6.86 -17.46 24.93
N ASN A 80 -6.33 -17.87 26.09
CA ASN A 80 -5.00 -17.46 26.54
C ASN A 80 -3.90 -17.69 25.49
N PRO A 81 -3.87 -18.79 24.73
CA PRO A 81 -2.89 -18.94 23.65
C PRO A 81 -3.00 -17.86 22.57
N LEU A 82 -4.20 -17.30 22.37
CA LEU A 82 -4.44 -16.23 21.41
C LEU A 82 -4.01 -14.85 21.93
N LYS A 83 -3.74 -14.72 23.24
CA LYS A 83 -3.19 -13.46 23.81
C LYS A 83 -1.82 -13.12 23.21
N ALA A 84 -1.06 -14.12 22.82
CA ALA A 84 0.18 -13.91 22.10
C ALA A 84 -0.01 -13.20 20.74
N PHE A 85 -1.20 -13.33 20.14
CA PHE A 85 -1.60 -12.59 18.94
C PHE A 85 -2.16 -11.19 19.24
N GLN A 86 -2.41 -10.88 20.52
CA GLN A 86 -2.77 -9.54 20.96
C GLN A 86 -1.52 -8.68 21.07
N PHE A 87 -0.91 -8.36 19.95
CA PHE A 87 0.27 -7.49 19.85
C PHE A 87 0.01 -6.03 20.28
N LEU A 88 -0.96 -5.86 21.16
CA LEU A 88 -1.32 -4.57 21.69
C LEU A 88 -0.93 -4.61 23.15
N PRO A 89 0.20 -3.99 23.53
CA PRO A 89 0.40 -3.66 24.91
C PRO A 89 -0.86 -2.96 25.41
N PRO A 90 -1.28 -3.18 26.66
CA PRO A 90 -2.34 -2.38 27.26
C PRO A 90 -2.03 -0.92 26.93
N PHE A 91 -3.05 -0.11 26.66
CA PHE A 91 -2.84 1.32 26.52
C PHE A 91 -2.14 1.79 27.80
N LEU A 92 -0.87 1.97 27.68
CA LEU A 92 -0.14 2.68 28.69
C LEU A 92 -0.61 4.14 28.55
N ASN A 93 -1.34 4.63 29.53
CA ASN A 93 -1.64 6.07 29.66
C ASN A 93 -0.36 6.90 29.88
N VAL A 94 0.78 6.30 29.69
CA VAL A 94 2.10 6.91 29.77
C VAL A 94 2.72 6.85 28.39
N PRO A 95 3.35 7.94 27.94
CA PRO A 95 4.19 7.91 26.76
C PRO A 95 5.14 6.72 26.88
N ASN A 96 5.32 5.99 25.80
CA ASN A 96 6.20 4.85 25.77
C ASN A 96 7.59 5.29 26.31
N SER A 97 7.97 4.75 27.45
CA SER A 97 9.22 5.12 28.16
C SER A 97 10.49 4.74 27.38
N VAL A 98 10.35 3.98 26.32
CA VAL A 98 11.46 3.53 25.44
C VAL A 98 11.80 4.59 24.39
N GLU A 99 10.92 5.55 24.13
CA GLU A 99 11.10 6.55 23.09
C GLU A 99 10.96 7.96 23.65
N PRO A 100 11.78 8.92 23.20
CA PRO A 100 11.73 10.29 23.69
C PRO A 100 10.46 11.05 23.31
N GLY A 101 9.58 10.44 22.47
CA GLY A 101 8.35 11.04 21.98
C GLY A 101 8.54 12.22 21.03
N LYS A 102 9.76 12.50 20.65
CA LYS A 102 10.13 13.60 19.75
C LYS A 102 11.37 13.24 18.94
N THR A 103 11.45 13.77 17.74
CA THR A 103 12.67 13.83 16.91
C THR A 103 13.06 15.28 16.70
N ASN A 104 14.33 15.50 16.44
CA ASN A 104 14.86 16.80 16.08
C ASN A 104 15.87 16.58 14.95
N ASP A 105 15.47 16.92 13.74
CA ASP A 105 16.26 16.73 12.54
C ASP A 105 16.52 18.07 11.87
N GLY A 106 17.69 18.23 11.32
CA GLY A 106 18.05 19.40 10.55
C GLY A 106 19.07 19.04 9.47
N ASP A 107 18.93 19.68 8.33
CA ASP A 107 19.85 19.53 7.20
C ASP A 107 19.91 20.80 6.38
N PHE A 108 20.95 20.93 5.60
CA PHE A 108 21.13 22.01 4.65
C PHE A 108 21.10 21.47 3.23
N SER A 109 19.98 21.65 2.54
CA SER A 109 19.81 21.25 1.14
C SER A 109 20.19 22.39 0.21
N TYR A 110 20.89 22.07 -0.86
CA TYR A 110 21.34 23.04 -1.85
C TYR A 110 21.26 22.50 -3.27
N SER A 111 21.22 23.39 -4.23
CA SER A 111 21.33 23.05 -5.65
C SER A 111 22.24 24.02 -6.39
N ALA A 112 22.99 23.47 -7.34
CA ALA A 112 23.77 24.22 -8.29
C ALA A 112 23.36 23.82 -9.72
N ARG A 113 23.05 24.79 -10.55
CA ARG A 113 22.66 24.58 -11.94
C ARG A 113 23.46 25.43 -12.87
N LEU A 114 24.01 24.80 -13.91
CA LEU A 114 24.60 25.45 -15.06
C LEU A 114 23.67 25.26 -16.26
N ALA A 115 23.37 26.34 -16.97
CA ALA A 115 22.58 26.29 -18.20
C ALA A 115 23.28 27.08 -19.28
N TYR A 116 23.25 26.57 -20.51
CA TYR A 116 23.85 27.18 -21.66
C TYR A 116 22.89 27.16 -22.85
N LYS A 117 22.73 28.30 -23.48
CA LYS A 117 21.90 28.49 -24.66
C LYS A 117 22.73 28.13 -25.91
N LEU A 118 22.48 26.93 -26.46
CA LEU A 118 23.17 26.46 -27.67
C LEU A 118 22.71 27.22 -28.91
N THR A 119 21.40 27.47 -29.02
CA THR A 119 20.78 28.26 -30.07
C THR A 119 19.64 29.09 -29.46
N ASP A 120 18.94 29.88 -30.24
CA ASP A 120 17.74 30.62 -29.75
C ASP A 120 16.62 29.72 -29.31
N THR A 121 16.61 28.48 -29.78
CA THR A 121 15.56 27.51 -29.52
C THR A 121 15.98 26.31 -28.68
N VAL A 122 17.29 26.17 -28.39
CA VAL A 122 17.83 24.97 -27.70
C VAL A 122 18.71 25.39 -26.53
N ASN A 123 18.39 24.88 -25.36
CA ASN A 123 19.18 25.05 -24.14
C ASN A 123 19.62 23.68 -23.60
N VAL A 124 20.82 23.62 -23.07
CA VAL A 124 21.34 22.49 -22.31
C VAL A 124 21.58 22.90 -20.87
N TYR A 125 21.50 21.95 -19.96
CA TYR A 125 21.76 22.22 -18.56
C TYR A 125 22.36 21.01 -17.86
N ALA A 126 23.05 21.29 -16.75
CA ALA A 126 23.46 20.30 -15.77
C ALA A 126 23.08 20.80 -14.38
N THR A 127 22.62 19.91 -13.53
CA THR A 127 22.18 20.20 -12.16
C THR A 127 22.81 19.21 -11.20
N TYR A 128 23.28 19.71 -10.08
CA TYR A 128 23.56 18.95 -8.88
C TYR A 128 22.67 19.46 -7.76
N ALA A 129 21.97 18.56 -7.07
CA ALA A 129 21.09 18.93 -5.99
C ALA A 129 21.16 17.92 -4.85
N THR A 130 21.00 18.41 -3.62
CA THR A 130 20.78 17.60 -2.45
C THR A 130 19.36 17.83 -1.92
N GLY A 131 18.81 16.86 -1.22
CA GLY A 131 17.51 16.95 -0.59
C GLY A 131 17.48 16.18 0.72
N PHE A 132 16.57 16.56 1.57
CA PHE A 132 16.41 16.03 2.90
C PHE A 132 14.93 15.77 3.18
N LYS A 133 14.67 14.65 3.86
CA LYS A 133 13.36 14.34 4.44
C LYS A 133 13.56 13.96 5.89
N ALA A 134 12.87 14.66 6.78
CA ALA A 134 12.96 14.43 8.22
C ALA A 134 12.52 13.01 8.60
N SER A 135 12.84 12.61 9.82
CA SER A 135 12.38 11.37 10.44
C SER A 135 10.88 11.20 10.28
N SER A 136 10.46 10.01 9.93
CA SER A 136 9.04 9.64 9.91
C SER A 136 8.66 8.93 11.19
N VAL A 137 7.42 9.15 11.63
CA VAL A 137 6.84 8.48 12.79
C VAL A 137 5.79 7.50 12.31
N ASN A 138 5.88 6.26 12.73
CA ASN A 138 4.82 5.29 12.50
C ASN A 138 3.62 5.62 13.39
N LEU A 139 2.60 6.22 12.82
CA LEU A 139 1.35 6.58 13.48
C LEU A 139 0.39 5.39 13.59
N SER A 140 0.74 4.24 13.03
CA SER A 140 0.02 3.01 13.25
C SER A 140 0.00 2.72 14.75
N ARG A 141 -1.07 2.06 15.18
CA ARG A 141 -1.18 1.62 16.55
C ARG A 141 0.08 0.88 16.95
N ASP A 142 0.61 1.21 18.11
CA ASP A 142 1.79 0.55 18.64
C ASP A 142 1.48 -0.93 18.89
N SER A 143 2.03 -1.78 18.07
CA SER A 143 1.92 -3.24 18.15
C SER A 143 3.22 -3.89 18.64
N ARG A 144 4.19 -3.06 19.09
CA ARG A 144 5.45 -3.58 19.59
C ARG A 144 5.22 -4.28 20.92
N PRO A 145 5.77 -5.47 21.11
CA PRO A 145 5.71 -6.15 22.38
C PRO A 145 6.56 -5.41 23.42
N LEU A 146 6.25 -5.64 24.68
CA LEU A 146 7.19 -5.27 25.74
C LEU A 146 8.48 -6.09 25.53
N ALA A 147 9.62 -5.51 25.90
CA ALA A 147 10.91 -6.19 25.79
C ALA A 147 10.93 -7.54 26.56
N SER A 148 10.17 -7.63 27.64
CA SER A 148 9.97 -8.87 28.41
C SER A 148 9.25 -9.97 27.65
N ASP A 149 8.38 -9.63 26.70
CA ASP A 149 7.53 -10.58 26.00
C ASP A 149 8.14 -11.05 24.67
N LEU A 150 9.10 -10.27 24.17
CA LEU A 150 9.75 -10.53 22.89
C LEU A 150 10.36 -11.94 22.77
N PRO A 151 11.07 -12.49 23.78
CA PRO A 151 11.62 -13.85 23.69
C PRO A 151 10.54 -14.92 23.52
N ALA A 152 9.43 -14.81 24.23
CA ALA A 152 8.33 -15.77 24.14
C ALA A 152 7.61 -15.70 22.78
N ILE A 153 7.48 -14.51 22.23
CA ILE A 153 6.86 -14.26 20.92
C ILE A 153 7.74 -14.86 19.80
N ILE A 154 9.05 -14.64 19.87
CA ILE A 154 10.02 -15.21 18.91
C ILE A 154 10.02 -16.74 18.99
N ALA A 155 10.06 -17.31 20.22
CA ALA A 155 10.02 -18.74 20.44
C ALA A 155 8.73 -19.38 19.92
N GLY A 156 7.61 -18.63 19.96
CA GLY A 156 6.32 -19.03 19.39
C GLY A 156 6.23 -18.93 17.86
N GLY A 157 7.30 -18.52 17.17
CA GLY A 157 7.28 -18.32 15.73
C GLY A 157 6.39 -17.16 15.26
N LEU A 158 6.06 -16.25 16.15
CA LEU A 158 5.15 -15.11 15.92
C LEU A 158 5.92 -13.83 15.55
N GLY A 159 7.16 -13.97 15.08
CA GLY A 159 8.02 -12.86 14.66
C GLY A 159 7.44 -12.12 13.46
N THR A 160 7.13 -10.84 13.65
CA THR A 160 6.83 -9.89 12.56
C THR A 160 7.88 -8.79 12.57
N ALA A 161 8.05 -8.09 11.47
CA ALA A 161 9.03 -7.01 11.36
C ALA A 161 8.82 -5.88 12.39
N ASN A 162 7.63 -5.73 12.95
CA ASN A 162 7.31 -4.76 14.00
C ASN A 162 7.59 -5.25 15.43
N LEU A 163 8.11 -6.44 15.60
CA LEU A 163 8.51 -6.97 16.91
C LEU A 163 9.86 -6.42 17.41
N VAL A 164 10.48 -5.55 16.67
CA VAL A 164 11.68 -4.86 17.14
C VAL A 164 11.25 -3.87 18.22
N SER A 165 11.54 -4.21 19.47
CA SER A 165 11.48 -3.22 20.56
C SER A 165 12.52 -2.14 20.23
N GLY A 166 12.09 -0.99 19.82
CA GLY A 166 13.04 0.00 19.42
C GLY A 166 12.35 1.29 19.07
N THR A 167 12.21 1.58 17.85
CA THR A 167 11.84 2.91 17.47
C THR A 167 10.59 2.91 16.57
N ARG A 168 9.67 3.82 16.86
CA ARG A 168 8.61 4.20 15.94
C ARG A 168 9.09 5.09 14.83
N PHE A 169 10.34 5.52 14.90
CA PHE A 169 10.90 6.50 14.00
C PHE A 169 11.71 5.80 12.92
N ALA A 170 11.54 6.20 11.70
CA ALA A 170 12.56 6.01 10.68
C ALA A 170 13.48 7.23 10.69
N ALA A 171 14.76 7.00 10.60
CA ALA A 171 15.77 8.06 10.49
C ALA A 171 15.56 8.91 9.23
N PRO A 172 16.11 10.12 9.16
CA PRO A 172 16.01 10.97 7.99
C PRO A 172 16.50 10.32 6.70
N GLU A 173 15.98 10.80 5.58
CA GLU A 173 16.51 10.49 4.24
C GLU A 173 17.36 11.66 3.74
N GLU A 174 18.48 11.33 3.15
CA GLU A 174 19.34 12.26 2.40
C GLU A 174 19.38 11.86 0.93
N SER A 175 19.06 12.77 0.05
CA SER A 175 19.09 12.53 -1.39
C SER A 175 20.16 13.35 -2.09
N THR A 176 20.69 12.78 -3.16
CA THR A 176 21.61 13.46 -4.08
C THR A 176 21.17 13.17 -5.50
N VAL A 177 21.09 14.20 -6.33
CA VAL A 177 20.69 14.11 -7.73
C VAL A 177 21.75 14.78 -8.62
N TYR A 178 22.16 14.07 -9.64
CA TYR A 178 22.90 14.58 -10.79
C TYR A 178 21.99 14.46 -12.00
N GLU A 179 21.80 15.55 -12.71
CA GLU A 179 20.95 15.60 -13.89
C GLU A 179 21.62 16.41 -15.00
N ALA A 180 21.53 15.93 -16.23
CA ALA A 180 21.88 16.71 -17.41
C ALA A 180 20.74 16.61 -18.42
N GLY A 181 20.45 17.71 -19.09
CA GLY A 181 19.30 17.71 -20.00
C GLY A 181 19.39 18.75 -21.08
N LEU A 182 18.47 18.61 -22.02
CA LEU A 182 18.27 19.49 -23.16
C LEU A 182 16.79 19.89 -23.21
N LYS A 183 16.56 21.18 -23.45
CA LYS A 183 15.22 21.73 -23.70
C LYS A 183 15.22 22.46 -25.03
N ALA A 184 14.26 22.09 -25.86
CA ALA A 184 14.14 22.76 -27.17
C ALA A 184 12.69 23.22 -27.38
N GLN A 185 12.56 24.41 -27.97
CA GLN A 185 11.26 25.02 -28.26
C GLN A 185 11.32 25.65 -29.65
N TRP A 186 10.47 25.12 -30.54
CA TRP A 186 10.27 25.67 -31.89
C TRP A 186 8.80 26.12 -32.02
N SER A 187 8.47 26.75 -33.13
CA SER A 187 7.13 27.25 -33.41
C SER A 187 6.04 26.15 -33.38
N VAL A 188 6.41 24.96 -33.86
CA VAL A 188 5.48 23.84 -34.03
C VAL A 188 5.81 22.62 -33.14
N ALA A 189 6.92 22.66 -32.41
CA ALA A 189 7.35 21.54 -31.60
C ALA A 189 8.07 21.99 -30.34
N ALA A 190 7.97 21.19 -29.29
CA ALA A 190 8.76 21.31 -28.07
C ALA A 190 9.27 19.95 -27.65
N LEU A 191 10.46 19.91 -27.07
CA LEU A 191 10.97 18.68 -26.49
C LEU A 191 11.85 18.98 -25.25
N ASN A 192 11.80 18.08 -24.29
CA ASN A 192 12.72 18.00 -23.16
C ASN A 192 13.32 16.61 -23.13
N LEU A 193 14.61 16.54 -22.85
CA LEU A 193 15.31 15.28 -22.62
C LEU A 193 16.18 15.45 -21.39
N ALA A 194 16.12 14.52 -20.47
CA ALA A 194 16.96 14.51 -19.28
C ALA A 194 17.51 13.11 -19.03
N VAL A 195 18.73 13.02 -18.54
CA VAL A 195 19.33 11.84 -17.95
C VAL A 195 19.76 12.20 -16.55
N PHE A 196 19.46 11.31 -15.59
CA PHE A 196 19.78 11.58 -14.20
C PHE A 196 20.23 10.34 -13.45
N LYS A 197 20.93 10.59 -12.37
CA LYS A 197 21.24 9.63 -11.33
C LYS A 197 20.81 10.19 -9.99
N GLN A 198 19.89 9.51 -9.33
CA GLN A 198 19.46 9.80 -7.96
C GLN A 198 20.04 8.77 -7.00
N SER A 199 20.41 9.20 -5.81
CA SER A 199 20.79 8.32 -4.70
C SER A 199 20.13 8.82 -3.43
N ILE A 200 19.51 7.91 -2.67
CA ILE A 200 18.84 8.20 -1.40
C ILE A 200 19.47 7.32 -0.34
N LYS A 201 20.05 7.94 0.68
CA LYS A 201 20.51 7.25 1.89
C LYS A 201 19.39 7.28 2.94
N GLY A 202 19.27 6.20 3.70
CA GLY A 202 18.26 6.11 4.74
C GLY A 202 16.82 6.08 4.20
N PHE A 203 16.60 5.61 2.97
CA PHE A 203 15.27 5.53 2.36
C PHE A 203 14.25 4.93 3.32
N GLN A 204 13.16 5.65 3.59
CA GLN A 204 12.12 5.24 4.52
C GLN A 204 11.09 4.37 3.80
N SER A 205 11.05 3.11 4.17
CA SER A 205 10.09 2.13 3.66
C SER A 205 8.99 1.90 4.70
N ASN A 206 7.74 2.03 4.29
CA ASN A 206 6.57 1.75 5.13
C ASN A 206 5.71 0.69 4.44
N VAL A 207 5.70 -0.51 4.99
CA VAL A 207 5.08 -1.69 4.37
C VAL A 207 4.01 -2.26 5.29
N PHE A 208 2.84 -2.56 4.72
CA PHE A 208 1.79 -3.28 5.43
C PHE A 208 2.09 -4.78 5.45
N THR A 209 2.19 -5.36 6.65
CA THR A 209 2.55 -6.77 6.87
C THR A 209 1.34 -7.68 7.08
N GLY A 210 0.13 -7.16 6.88
CA GLY A 210 -1.14 -7.90 7.09
C GLY A 210 -1.82 -7.56 8.42
N THR A 211 -1.08 -7.14 9.43
CA THR A 211 -1.61 -6.76 10.75
C THR A 211 -1.21 -5.36 11.19
N CYS A 212 -0.11 -4.85 10.66
CA CYS A 212 0.46 -3.55 11.04
C CYS A 212 1.34 -3.01 9.91
N PHE A 213 1.79 -1.77 10.05
CA PHE A 213 2.79 -1.19 9.17
C PHE A 213 4.18 -1.32 9.81
N ALA A 214 5.12 -1.87 9.04
CA ALA A 214 6.53 -1.88 9.36
C ALA A 214 7.21 -0.66 8.72
N LEU A 215 7.78 0.20 9.55
CA LEU A 215 8.58 1.33 9.12
C LEU A 215 10.05 0.99 9.29
N ALA A 216 10.82 1.08 8.23
CA ALA A 216 12.25 0.78 8.23
C ALA A 216 13.01 1.76 7.33
N ASN A 217 14.31 1.91 7.57
CA ASN A 217 15.19 2.59 6.64
C ASN A 217 15.95 1.57 5.79
N ALA A 218 15.89 1.71 4.46
CA ALA A 218 16.89 1.12 3.59
C ALA A 218 18.23 1.85 3.78
N GLY A 219 19.33 1.14 3.74
CA GLY A 219 20.66 1.78 3.84
C GLY A 219 20.89 2.75 2.69
N LYS A 220 20.60 2.33 1.47
CA LYS A 220 20.74 3.14 0.27
C LYS A 220 19.90 2.60 -0.88
N GLN A 221 19.28 3.52 -1.62
CA GLN A 221 18.63 3.29 -2.91
C GLN A 221 19.24 4.19 -3.96
N SER A 222 19.42 3.70 -5.16
CA SER A 222 19.83 4.50 -6.31
C SER A 222 18.94 4.25 -7.52
N THR A 223 18.85 5.23 -8.40
CA THR A 223 18.07 5.15 -9.64
C THR A 223 18.81 5.90 -10.74
N TRP A 224 19.07 5.23 -11.85
CA TRP A 224 19.34 5.88 -13.13
C TRP A 224 18.03 6.11 -13.85
N GLY A 225 17.91 7.24 -14.50
CA GLY A 225 16.71 7.55 -15.26
C GLY A 225 17.01 8.31 -16.53
N LEU A 226 16.12 8.11 -17.53
CA LEU A 226 16.03 8.89 -18.74
C LEU A 226 14.57 9.33 -18.89
N GLU A 227 14.38 10.61 -19.13
CA GLU A 227 13.07 11.21 -19.35
C GLU A 227 13.07 11.95 -20.68
N PHE A 228 12.07 11.66 -21.47
CA PHE A 228 11.76 12.38 -22.71
C PHE A 228 10.31 12.88 -22.60
N ASP A 229 10.11 14.14 -22.97
CA ASP A 229 8.82 14.78 -23.09
C ASP A 229 8.80 15.62 -24.36
N GLY A 230 7.83 15.42 -25.22
CA GLY A 230 7.74 16.11 -26.49
C GLY A 230 6.31 16.36 -26.95
N SER A 231 6.14 17.45 -27.69
CA SER A 231 4.88 17.76 -28.38
C SER A 231 5.15 18.36 -29.75
N VAL A 232 4.24 18.09 -30.70
CA VAL A 232 4.32 18.63 -32.04
C VAL A 232 2.94 18.97 -32.59
N ARG A 233 2.86 20.07 -33.32
CA ARG A 233 1.68 20.52 -34.08
C ARG A 233 1.99 20.51 -35.58
N PRO A 234 1.94 19.32 -36.20
CA PRO A 234 2.39 19.16 -37.60
C PRO A 234 1.47 19.86 -38.61
N VAL A 235 0.19 19.99 -38.29
CA VAL A 235 -0.79 20.71 -39.08
C VAL A 235 -1.76 21.47 -38.16
N GLN A 236 -2.47 22.42 -38.71
CA GLN A 236 -3.49 23.18 -37.97
C GLN A 236 -4.52 22.22 -37.34
N GLY A 237 -4.82 22.44 -36.07
CA GLY A 237 -5.78 21.64 -35.32
C GLY A 237 -5.23 20.32 -34.73
N LEU A 238 -4.10 19.80 -35.20
CA LEU A 238 -3.51 18.57 -34.67
C LEU A 238 -2.40 18.86 -33.67
N ASN A 239 -2.54 18.33 -32.46
CA ASN A 239 -1.50 18.33 -31.43
C ASN A 239 -1.22 16.89 -31.03
N LEU A 240 0.05 16.48 -31.10
CA LEU A 240 0.54 15.18 -30.66
C LEU A 240 1.52 15.36 -29.52
N SER A 241 1.47 14.47 -28.54
CA SER A 241 2.39 14.45 -27.39
C SER A 241 2.95 13.05 -27.16
N LEU A 242 4.18 12.98 -26.67
CA LEU A 242 4.83 11.75 -26.24
C LEU A 242 5.66 12.05 -25.01
N ALA A 243 5.46 11.26 -23.96
CA ALA A 243 6.33 11.23 -22.80
C ALA A 243 6.82 9.80 -22.58
N VAL A 244 8.12 9.66 -22.32
CA VAL A 244 8.79 8.38 -22.06
C VAL A 244 9.66 8.55 -20.83
N THR A 245 9.50 7.67 -19.87
CA THR A 245 10.38 7.58 -18.70
C THR A 245 10.94 6.17 -18.64
N TRP A 246 12.27 6.08 -18.63
CA TRP A 246 12.98 4.84 -18.35
C TRP A 246 13.75 4.97 -17.04
N LEU A 247 13.61 3.95 -16.16
CA LEU A 247 14.22 3.93 -14.84
C LEU A 247 14.92 2.58 -14.59
N ASP A 248 16.07 2.65 -13.94
CA ASP A 248 16.76 1.49 -13.37
C ASP A 248 16.97 1.70 -11.87
N PRO A 249 15.91 1.50 -11.05
CA PRO A 249 15.96 1.65 -9.61
C PRO A 249 16.58 0.40 -8.96
N LYS A 250 17.32 0.59 -7.87
CA LYS A 250 17.96 -0.48 -7.13
C LYS A 250 18.10 -0.15 -5.66
N TYR A 251 17.80 -1.12 -4.80
CA TYR A 251 18.25 -1.10 -3.41
C TYR A 251 19.73 -1.44 -3.37
N ASP A 252 20.61 -0.45 -3.23
CA ASP A 252 22.05 -0.70 -3.07
C ASP A 252 22.32 -1.45 -1.76
N SER A 253 21.55 -1.14 -0.71
CA SER A 253 21.58 -1.81 0.59
C SER A 253 20.21 -1.70 1.27
N PHE A 254 19.57 -2.84 1.57
CA PHE A 254 18.34 -2.90 2.35
C PHE A 254 18.24 -4.24 3.10
N VAL A 255 19.08 -4.41 4.11
CA VAL A 255 19.23 -5.66 4.86
C VAL A 255 18.06 -5.92 5.81
N ALA A 256 17.52 -4.85 6.43
CA ALA A 256 16.49 -4.94 7.47
C ALA A 256 15.08 -4.58 6.93
N SER A 257 14.70 -5.12 5.79
CA SER A 257 13.33 -4.92 5.29
C SER A 257 12.33 -5.84 6.01
N ALA A 258 11.04 -5.54 5.87
CA ALA A 258 9.97 -6.41 6.36
C ALA A 258 9.96 -7.82 5.71
N PHE A 259 10.71 -8.02 4.62
CA PHE A 259 10.75 -9.25 3.82
C PHE A 259 12.16 -9.84 3.70
N GLY A 260 13.03 -9.52 4.65
CA GLY A 260 14.43 -9.95 4.67
C GLY A 260 15.34 -9.01 3.87
N ASP A 261 16.46 -9.52 3.38
CA ASP A 261 17.44 -8.73 2.63
C ASP A 261 16.98 -8.49 1.19
N LEU A 262 16.70 -7.24 0.87
CA LEU A 262 16.33 -6.77 -0.47
C LEU A 262 17.50 -6.09 -1.20
N SER A 263 18.71 -6.12 -0.64
CA SER A 263 19.90 -5.54 -1.27
C SER A 263 20.12 -6.12 -2.67
N GLY A 264 20.41 -5.25 -3.62
CA GLY A 264 20.60 -5.62 -5.01
C GLY A 264 19.33 -5.82 -5.83
N LYS A 265 18.14 -5.83 -5.21
CA LYS A 265 16.85 -6.00 -5.89
C LYS A 265 16.27 -4.66 -6.35
N LYS A 266 15.36 -4.74 -7.31
CA LYS A 266 14.56 -3.57 -7.74
C LYS A 266 13.44 -3.33 -6.74
N PRO A 267 13.17 -2.07 -6.36
CA PRO A 267 11.97 -1.70 -5.60
C PRO A 267 10.70 -2.06 -6.38
N ALA A 268 9.73 -2.64 -5.71
CA ALA A 268 8.44 -2.92 -6.30
C ALA A 268 7.66 -1.63 -6.60
N GLY A 269 6.69 -1.73 -7.50
CA GLY A 269 5.81 -0.62 -7.88
C GLY A 269 6.41 0.39 -8.87
N ILE A 270 7.68 0.27 -9.23
CA ILE A 270 8.37 1.17 -10.17
C ILE A 270 8.58 0.43 -11.50
N PRO A 271 7.86 0.78 -12.58
CA PRO A 271 8.09 0.20 -13.89
C PRO A 271 9.43 0.69 -14.48
N ASP A 272 10.12 -0.20 -15.22
CA ASP A 272 11.35 0.18 -15.92
C ASP A 272 11.07 1.13 -17.08
N LEU A 273 9.91 1.02 -17.71
CA LEU A 273 9.49 1.85 -18.82
C LEU A 273 8.05 2.29 -18.65
N SER A 274 7.84 3.60 -18.72
CA SER A 274 6.51 4.22 -18.81
C SER A 274 6.44 5.06 -20.08
N VAL A 275 5.37 4.89 -20.83
CA VAL A 275 5.09 5.65 -22.05
C VAL A 275 3.70 6.25 -21.97
N SER A 276 3.58 7.53 -22.25
CA SER A 276 2.29 8.23 -22.41
C SER A 276 2.29 8.91 -23.78
N MET A 277 1.30 8.58 -24.60
CA MET A 277 1.09 9.18 -25.91
C MET A 277 -0.27 9.86 -25.95
N GLY A 278 -0.35 11.02 -26.54
CA GLY A 278 -1.60 11.76 -26.68
C GLY A 278 -1.74 12.36 -28.08
N GLY A 279 -2.96 12.40 -28.59
CA GLY A 279 -3.30 13.08 -29.82
C GLY A 279 -4.64 13.79 -29.72
N THR A 280 -4.66 15.07 -30.07
CA THR A 280 -5.90 15.86 -30.14
C THR A 280 -5.99 16.49 -31.52
N TYR A 281 -7.12 16.26 -32.20
CA TYR A 281 -7.44 16.94 -33.45
C TYR A 281 -8.70 17.77 -33.27
N THR A 282 -8.59 19.04 -33.58
CA THR A 282 -9.69 19.99 -33.55
C THR A 282 -9.95 20.49 -34.96
N TYR A 283 -11.13 20.19 -35.48
CA TYR A 283 -11.62 20.72 -36.76
C TYR A 283 -12.68 21.78 -36.52
N GLU A 284 -12.51 22.96 -37.08
CA GLU A 284 -13.45 24.05 -37.00
C GLU A 284 -14.21 24.19 -38.33
N PHE A 285 -15.51 24.03 -38.27
CA PHE A 285 -16.42 24.21 -39.43
C PHE A 285 -16.64 25.70 -39.73
N ALA A 286 -16.98 25.99 -40.97
CA ALA A 286 -17.21 27.36 -41.41
C ALA A 286 -18.22 28.16 -40.55
N GLY A 287 -19.13 27.51 -39.84
CA GLY A 287 -20.09 28.11 -38.89
C GLY A 287 -19.58 28.23 -37.45
N GLY A 288 -18.28 28.02 -37.18
CA GLY A 288 -17.68 28.13 -35.84
C GLY A 288 -17.92 26.92 -34.91
N THR A 289 -18.70 25.94 -35.33
CA THR A 289 -18.84 24.64 -34.64
C THR A 289 -17.51 23.88 -34.70
N LYS A 290 -17.11 23.26 -33.59
CA LYS A 290 -15.85 22.48 -33.51
C LYS A 290 -16.12 21.02 -33.27
N ALA A 291 -15.42 20.16 -34.01
CA ALA A 291 -15.29 18.74 -33.71
C ALA A 291 -13.91 18.49 -33.10
N ILE A 292 -13.86 17.84 -31.95
CA ILE A 292 -12.65 17.59 -31.20
C ILE A 292 -12.54 16.07 -30.98
N ALA A 293 -11.53 15.44 -31.55
CA ALA A 293 -11.18 14.05 -31.30
C ALA A 293 -9.92 14.02 -30.42
N HIS A 294 -9.96 13.24 -29.37
CA HIS A 294 -8.82 13.01 -28.49
C HIS A 294 -8.61 11.53 -28.26
N VAL A 295 -7.36 11.11 -28.31
CA VAL A 295 -6.92 9.75 -27.99
C VAL A 295 -5.69 9.86 -27.09
N ASP A 296 -5.66 9.07 -26.02
CA ASP A 296 -4.47 8.89 -25.19
C ASP A 296 -4.22 7.40 -24.93
N TYR A 297 -2.94 7.07 -24.87
CA TYR A 297 -2.45 5.73 -24.58
C TYR A 297 -1.39 5.78 -23.49
N GLN A 298 -1.53 4.90 -22.51
CA GLN A 298 -0.58 4.71 -21.44
C GLN A 298 -0.07 3.27 -21.41
N TYR A 299 1.24 3.14 -21.34
CA TYR A 299 1.94 1.88 -21.17
C TYR A 299 2.88 1.95 -19.96
N GLU A 300 2.86 0.90 -19.12
CA GLU A 300 3.90 0.65 -18.12
C GLU A 300 4.36 -0.80 -18.28
N SER A 301 5.68 -0.99 -18.30
CA SER A 301 6.28 -2.33 -18.39
C SER A 301 5.90 -3.20 -17.18
N PRO A 302 5.90 -4.53 -17.34
CA PRO A 302 5.60 -5.45 -16.24
C PRO A 302 6.48 -5.17 -15.03
N THR A 303 5.86 -4.83 -13.89
CA THR A 303 6.56 -4.56 -12.63
C THR A 303 5.96 -5.35 -11.49
N GLN A 304 6.79 -5.77 -10.55
CA GLN A 304 6.37 -6.39 -9.30
C GLN A 304 5.53 -5.40 -8.49
N ILE A 305 4.40 -5.84 -7.94
CA ILE A 305 3.45 -4.94 -7.28
C ILE A 305 3.91 -4.56 -5.86
N VAL A 306 4.50 -5.51 -5.12
CA VAL A 306 5.00 -5.32 -3.74
C VAL A 306 6.34 -6.01 -3.59
N ASP A 307 7.20 -5.53 -2.68
CA ASP A 307 8.51 -6.13 -2.41
C ASP A 307 8.43 -7.53 -1.81
N GLY A 308 7.34 -7.84 -1.11
CA GLY A 308 7.12 -9.14 -0.49
C GLY A 308 5.72 -9.23 0.14
N LEU A 309 5.38 -10.42 0.61
CA LEU A 309 4.14 -10.73 1.32
C LEU A 309 4.52 -11.56 2.57
N SER A 310 4.14 -11.07 3.75
CA SER A 310 4.44 -11.74 5.01
C SER A 310 3.80 -13.13 5.07
N GLY A 311 4.57 -14.14 5.48
CA GLY A 311 4.08 -15.52 5.56
C GLY A 311 3.99 -16.25 4.21
N PHE A 312 4.45 -15.66 3.11
CA PHE A 312 4.51 -16.28 1.80
C PHE A 312 5.95 -16.43 1.31
N PRO A 313 6.25 -17.45 0.49
CA PRO A 313 7.52 -17.50 -0.24
C PRO A 313 7.72 -16.26 -1.11
N ALA A 314 8.96 -15.81 -1.24
CA ALA A 314 9.30 -14.63 -2.05
C ALA A 314 8.81 -14.74 -3.52
N SER A 315 8.75 -15.96 -4.06
CA SER A 315 8.25 -16.23 -5.42
C SER A 315 6.81 -15.79 -5.64
N VAL A 316 5.97 -15.76 -4.60
CA VAL A 316 4.58 -15.31 -4.73
C VAL A 316 4.53 -13.84 -5.13
N ALA A 317 5.24 -12.97 -4.39
CA ALA A 317 5.30 -11.55 -4.73
C ALA A 317 6.00 -11.29 -6.07
N GLN A 318 7.05 -12.06 -6.39
CA GLN A 318 7.80 -11.93 -7.65
C GLN A 318 6.96 -12.27 -8.90
N ASN A 319 6.02 -13.19 -8.76
CA ASN A 319 5.12 -13.60 -9.85
C ASN A 319 3.89 -12.70 -9.99
N LEU A 320 3.56 -11.91 -8.95
CA LEU A 320 2.45 -10.97 -8.98
C LEU A 320 2.93 -9.63 -9.56
N LYS A 321 2.80 -9.51 -10.88
CA LYS A 321 3.19 -8.31 -11.63
C LYS A 321 1.96 -7.59 -12.17
N ARG A 322 2.08 -6.28 -12.32
CA ARG A 322 1.15 -5.46 -13.09
C ARG A 322 1.84 -4.98 -14.37
N GLU A 323 1.06 -4.88 -15.42
CA GLU A 323 1.39 -4.21 -16.67
C GLU A 323 0.24 -3.28 -17.01
N VAL A 324 0.54 -2.05 -17.38
CA VAL A 324 -0.49 -1.10 -17.81
C VAL A 324 -0.44 -0.99 -19.32
N ASN A 325 -1.62 -1.13 -19.93
CA ASN A 325 -1.80 -1.02 -21.38
C ASN A 325 -3.19 -0.45 -21.61
N GLN A 326 -3.34 0.88 -21.47
CA GLN A 326 -4.63 1.55 -21.49
C GLN A 326 -4.74 2.52 -22.66
N LEU A 327 -5.82 2.38 -23.41
CA LEU A 327 -6.23 3.31 -24.45
C LEU A 327 -7.52 4.01 -24.00
N ASN A 328 -7.54 5.32 -24.10
CA ASN A 328 -8.74 6.13 -23.90
C ASN A 328 -9.00 6.97 -25.15
N ALA A 329 -10.26 7.27 -25.41
CA ALA A 329 -10.63 8.14 -26.52
C ALA A 329 -11.88 8.94 -26.18
N SER A 330 -11.98 10.12 -26.79
CA SER A 330 -13.18 10.93 -26.74
C SER A 330 -13.41 11.68 -28.06
N PHE A 331 -14.68 11.96 -28.34
CA PHE A 331 -15.09 12.80 -29.43
C PHE A 331 -16.13 13.80 -28.92
N THR A 332 -15.90 15.09 -29.16
CA THR A 332 -16.77 16.17 -28.68
C THR A 332 -17.14 17.10 -29.83
N VAL A 333 -18.40 17.45 -29.91
CA VAL A 333 -18.90 18.53 -30.79
C VAL A 333 -19.25 19.72 -29.91
N ALA A 334 -18.61 20.86 -30.17
CA ALA A 334 -18.86 22.13 -29.48
C ALA A 334 -19.57 23.10 -30.43
N LEU A 335 -20.81 23.46 -30.08
CA LEU A 335 -21.63 24.39 -30.85
C LEU A 335 -21.34 25.83 -30.46
N THR A 336 -21.62 26.76 -31.36
CA THR A 336 -21.40 28.20 -31.16
C THR A 336 -22.30 28.84 -30.08
N ASN A 337 -23.41 28.19 -29.75
CA ASN A 337 -24.34 28.63 -28.69
C ASN A 337 -23.90 28.24 -27.27
N GLY A 338 -22.66 27.71 -27.11
CA GLY A 338 -22.11 27.30 -25.81
C GLY A 338 -22.44 25.86 -25.41
N PHE A 339 -23.22 25.12 -26.21
CA PHE A 339 -23.50 23.70 -25.93
C PHE A 339 -22.41 22.80 -26.50
N GLU A 340 -21.93 21.85 -25.66
CA GLU A 340 -20.98 20.83 -26.03
C GLU A 340 -21.59 19.43 -25.76
N LEU A 341 -21.47 18.53 -26.71
CA LEU A 341 -21.87 17.13 -26.58
C LEU A 341 -20.66 16.24 -26.90
N GLY A 342 -20.31 15.38 -25.96
CA GLY A 342 -19.18 14.48 -26.10
C GLY A 342 -19.52 13.04 -25.76
N VAL A 343 -18.86 12.11 -26.45
CA VAL A 343 -18.81 10.68 -26.12
C VAL A 343 -17.39 10.33 -25.75
N TRP A 344 -17.22 9.42 -24.80
CA TRP A 344 -15.91 9.00 -24.38
C TRP A 344 -15.88 7.51 -23.98
N GLY A 345 -14.71 6.92 -24.07
CA GLY A 345 -14.43 5.59 -23.58
C GLY A 345 -13.08 5.58 -22.85
N ARG A 346 -13.04 4.94 -21.69
CA ARG A 346 -11.84 4.72 -20.91
C ARG A 346 -11.51 3.24 -20.84
N ASN A 347 -10.21 2.95 -20.81
CA ASN A 347 -9.69 1.58 -20.82
C ASN A 347 -10.27 0.77 -21.98
N LEU A 348 -10.21 1.30 -23.20
CA LEU A 348 -10.76 0.66 -24.42
C LEU A 348 -10.08 -0.68 -24.73
N THR A 349 -8.82 -0.84 -24.33
CA THR A 349 -8.06 -2.09 -24.40
C THR A 349 -8.58 -3.16 -23.43
N ASN A 350 -9.43 -2.76 -22.46
CA ASN A 350 -9.92 -3.61 -21.37
C ASN A 350 -8.77 -4.25 -20.56
N ALA A 351 -7.71 -3.48 -20.31
CA ALA A 351 -6.58 -3.91 -19.49
C ALA A 351 -7.05 -4.21 -18.06
N GLN A 352 -6.67 -5.38 -17.56
CA GLN A 352 -7.01 -5.84 -16.21
C GLN A 352 -5.72 -6.16 -15.46
N TYR A 353 -5.50 -5.48 -14.36
CA TYR A 353 -4.35 -5.68 -13.51
C TYR A 353 -4.70 -5.32 -12.06
N LEU A 354 -3.88 -5.77 -11.11
CA LEU A 354 -3.99 -5.37 -9.71
C LEU A 354 -3.15 -4.11 -9.49
N THR A 355 -3.76 -3.08 -8.91
CA THR A 355 -3.07 -1.82 -8.58
C THR A 355 -2.24 -1.94 -7.32
N THR A 356 -2.72 -2.73 -6.36
CA THR A 356 -2.02 -3.09 -5.13
C THR A 356 -2.44 -4.46 -4.65
N ILE A 357 -1.58 -5.12 -3.87
CA ILE A 357 -1.84 -6.38 -3.18
C ILE A 357 -1.30 -6.30 -1.75
N PHE A 358 -1.91 -7.04 -0.85
CA PHE A 358 -1.49 -7.14 0.54
C PHE A 358 -2.00 -8.43 1.17
N ASN A 359 -1.40 -8.83 2.28
CA ASN A 359 -1.88 -9.96 3.06
C ASN A 359 -3.32 -9.74 3.51
N ALA A 360 -4.19 -10.72 3.31
CA ALA A 360 -5.56 -10.64 3.79
C ALA A 360 -5.58 -10.69 5.32
N VAL A 361 -6.25 -9.71 5.93
CA VAL A 361 -6.38 -9.61 7.38
C VAL A 361 -7.20 -10.78 7.91
N ALA A 362 -6.69 -11.49 8.92
CA ALA A 362 -7.32 -12.64 9.56
C ALA A 362 -7.63 -13.84 8.64
N GLN A 363 -7.02 -13.91 7.46
CA GLN A 363 -7.10 -15.04 6.54
C GLN A 363 -5.71 -15.56 6.20
N ALA A 364 -5.18 -16.46 7.00
CA ALA A 364 -3.88 -17.08 6.75
C ALA A 364 -3.83 -17.73 5.36
N GLY A 365 -2.73 -17.53 4.62
CA GLY A 365 -2.55 -18.10 3.29
C GLY A 365 -3.33 -17.39 2.18
N SER A 366 -3.94 -16.23 2.45
CA SER A 366 -4.71 -15.46 1.47
C SER A 366 -4.07 -14.10 1.19
N VAL A 367 -4.23 -13.63 -0.04
CA VAL A 367 -3.80 -12.32 -0.51
C VAL A 367 -5.01 -11.55 -1.03
N SER A 368 -5.16 -10.30 -0.62
CA SER A 368 -6.14 -9.37 -1.16
C SER A 368 -5.51 -8.48 -2.22
N GLY A 369 -6.30 -8.06 -3.21
CA GLY A 369 -5.83 -7.14 -4.24
C GLY A 369 -6.92 -6.19 -4.69
N CYS A 370 -6.52 -5.00 -5.10
CA CYS A 370 -7.41 -4.00 -5.68
C CYS A 370 -7.28 -4.04 -7.21
N PRO A 371 -8.36 -4.37 -7.96
CA PRO A 371 -8.30 -4.39 -9.42
C PRO A 371 -8.25 -2.97 -10.00
N SER A 372 -7.72 -2.86 -11.21
CA SER A 372 -7.80 -1.66 -12.04
C SER A 372 -9.25 -1.32 -12.39
N GLN A 373 -9.48 -0.06 -12.80
CA GLN A 373 -10.80 0.34 -13.29
C GLN A 373 -11.17 -0.44 -14.56
N PRO A 374 -12.41 -0.95 -14.66
CA PRO A 374 -12.86 -1.63 -15.86
C PRO A 374 -13.03 -0.66 -17.03
N ARG A 375 -13.22 -1.19 -18.22
CA ARG A 375 -13.61 -0.41 -19.38
C ARG A 375 -14.95 0.28 -19.13
N THR A 376 -15.02 1.58 -19.41
CA THR A 376 -16.20 2.40 -19.22
C THR A 376 -16.44 3.30 -20.41
N TYR A 377 -17.71 3.65 -20.63
CA TYR A 377 -18.14 4.56 -21.69
C TYR A 377 -19.10 5.57 -21.10
N GLY A 378 -19.15 6.74 -21.69
CA GLY A 378 -20.09 7.75 -21.26
C GLY A 378 -20.37 8.81 -22.32
N VAL A 379 -21.41 9.57 -22.02
CA VAL A 379 -21.81 10.77 -22.76
C VAL A 379 -21.73 11.94 -21.81
N THR A 380 -21.25 13.08 -22.30
CA THR A 380 -21.15 14.32 -21.51
C THR A 380 -21.82 15.45 -22.27
N GLY A 381 -22.79 16.09 -21.65
CA GLY A 381 -23.34 17.36 -22.11
C GLY A 381 -22.81 18.50 -21.22
N ARG A 382 -22.32 19.57 -21.83
CA ARG A 382 -21.85 20.78 -21.13
C ARG A 382 -22.48 22.00 -21.77
N PHE A 383 -22.87 22.94 -20.97
CA PHE A 383 -23.35 24.25 -21.42
C PHE A 383 -22.52 25.35 -20.76
N LYS A 384 -21.97 26.24 -21.60
CA LYS A 384 -21.25 27.44 -21.16
C LYS A 384 -22.15 28.65 -21.44
N PHE A 385 -22.52 29.36 -20.40
CA PHE A 385 -23.36 30.59 -20.45
C PHE A 385 -22.55 31.81 -20.08
#